data_994720250f52a2459a84a311b5b5f163
#
_entry.id   994720250f52a2459a84a311b5b5f163
#
_cell.length_a   1.000
_cell.length_b   1.000
_cell.length_c   1.000
_cell.angle_alpha   90.00
_cell.angle_beta   90.00
_cell.angle_gamma   90.00
#
_symmetry.space_group_name_H-M   'P 1'
#
loop_
_entity.id
_entity.type
_entity.pdbx_description
1 polymer ?
#
loop_
_entity_poly.entity_id
_entity_poly.type
_entity_poly.pdbx_seq_one_letter_code
_entity_poly.pdbx_strand_id
1 'polypeptide(L)'
;MNYVFYHTVKVVVSSMSHFNHRVYAVKANHKFQKLHVIGSGMSRTLSQRVLPKFFRRKLAGASARPSQLDLLPEAESVDGLAKVVRKIKTEFGVEYVYCWHALLGYWGGIHPDEENVAKYGSVMKYPKHTPGVLTVEPSQAWDPLTVGGVGVPSPDTLAHFYVVTHDYLSASDVDGVKVDAQAVIGALGYKNGGGPAFARRVHAALEESVRAHFPDNGIINCMCHSTENIYNFKSSALARASDDFYPANEASHTVHIANVVYNSIFMGEIVLPDWDMFQSQHVAGALHAATRAIGGCTVYVSDHPGKHDFEILHQLVFPSGRVLRCRQAGRPTRDCLFRDVTRDGRTALKVWNRNFVNSVIGVFNIQGASWSRATNQFASLPKPISATLAELCPRDVEGIADRSTQGASFVVRSHRNRRIEILRLKECTSIMLMHKDWEIYTIAELLEQGDIKFAAIGLTAMYNGGGSILRIDMNGRSANVTAYGLGELACYASRAPTSVHVDGRAVSPDFDPRTGALSIDLGATEGTHELQFNW
;
A
#
# COMPACT_ATOMS: atom_id res chain seq x y z
N MET A 1 -19.98 5.77 -7.54
CA MET A 1 -19.47 4.39 -7.68
C MET A 1 -18.86 3.99 -6.35
N ASN A 2 -19.55 3.17 -5.58
CA ASN A 2 -19.07 2.66 -4.31
C ASN A 2 -18.12 1.51 -4.58
N TYR A 3 -16.83 1.73 -4.40
CA TYR A 3 -15.81 0.71 -4.57
C TYR A 3 -15.79 -0.21 -3.36
N VAL A 4 -16.14 -1.47 -3.59
CA VAL A 4 -16.22 -2.54 -2.59
C VAL A 4 -14.83 -3.13 -2.31
N PHE A 5 -13.82 -2.32 -2.09
CA PHE A 5 -12.53 -2.75 -1.52
C PHE A 5 -12.44 -2.46 -0.02
N TYR A 6 -13.54 -2.60 0.69
CA TYR A 6 -13.63 -2.16 2.07
C TYR A 6 -13.09 -3.16 3.10
N HIS A 7 -12.73 -4.35 2.73
CA HIS A 7 -12.39 -5.34 3.74
C HIS A 7 -11.14 -6.14 3.40
N THR A 8 -10.13 -5.98 4.23
CA THR A 8 -9.07 -6.91 4.51
C THR A 8 -7.89 -6.98 3.51
N VAL A 9 -6.71 -6.93 4.05
CA VAL A 9 -5.45 -7.16 3.35
C VAL A 9 -5.30 -8.63 3.03
N LYS A 10 -5.08 -8.94 1.77
CA LYS A 10 -5.02 -10.31 1.31
C LYS A 10 -4.27 -10.41 0.02
N VAL A 11 -3.06 -10.76 0.04
CA VAL A 11 -2.34 -11.01 -1.20
C VAL A 11 -1.58 -12.29 -1.09
N VAL A 12 -1.97 -13.25 -1.88
CA VAL A 12 -1.15 -14.39 -2.20
C VAL A 12 -0.70 -14.20 -3.62
N VAL A 13 0.58 -14.09 -3.84
CA VAL A 13 1.13 -13.93 -5.18
C VAL A 13 1.94 -15.16 -5.52
N SER A 14 1.46 -15.92 -6.49
CA SER A 14 2.17 -17.02 -7.10
C SER A 14 2.48 -16.70 -8.55
N SER A 15 3.67 -16.99 -9.03
CA SER A 15 4.04 -16.82 -10.43
C SER A 15 3.69 -18.07 -11.25
N MET A 16 3.30 -17.90 -12.49
CA MET A 16 2.96 -18.98 -13.41
C MET A 16 4.16 -19.69 -14.05
N SER A 17 5.35 -19.42 -13.63
CA SER A 17 6.54 -20.06 -14.18
C SER A 17 7.54 -20.47 -13.10
N HIS A 18 8.50 -21.27 -13.44
CA HIS A 18 9.45 -21.99 -12.58
C HIS A 18 10.28 -21.16 -11.59
N PHE A 19 9.92 -19.92 -11.22
CA PHE A 19 10.73 -19.10 -10.32
C PHE A 19 9.96 -18.21 -9.35
N ASN A 20 10.34 -18.32 -8.09
CA ASN A 20 10.08 -17.44 -6.95
C ASN A 20 8.65 -16.96 -6.74
N HIS A 21 7.88 -17.78 -6.02
CA HIS A 21 6.58 -17.41 -5.51
C HIS A 21 6.71 -16.72 -4.16
N ARG A 22 5.97 -15.64 -3.99
CA ARG A 22 5.71 -15.07 -2.68
C ARG A 22 4.20 -15.15 -2.45
N VAL A 23 3.83 -15.85 -1.40
CA VAL A 23 2.47 -15.91 -0.90
C VAL A 23 2.38 -14.93 0.26
N TYR A 24 1.48 -13.98 0.18
CA TYR A 24 1.24 -13.03 1.24
C TYR A 24 -0.20 -13.22 1.71
N ALA A 25 -0.34 -13.62 2.96
CA ALA A 25 -1.65 -13.77 3.57
C ALA A 25 -1.62 -13.16 4.96
N VAL A 26 -2.53 -12.27 5.26
CA VAL A 26 -2.77 -11.81 6.61
C VAL A 26 -4.26 -11.93 6.89
N LYS A 27 -4.65 -12.82 7.80
CA LYS A 27 -5.93 -12.79 8.49
C LYS A 27 -5.68 -12.73 9.98
N ALA A 28 -6.23 -11.72 10.62
CA ALA A 28 -6.25 -11.62 12.05
C ALA A 28 -7.39 -12.50 12.61
N ASN A 29 -7.06 -13.62 13.23
CA ASN A 29 -7.94 -14.40 14.10
C ASN A 29 -7.24 -14.66 15.42
N HIS A 30 -7.98 -14.79 16.52
CA HIS A 30 -7.48 -15.01 17.88
C HIS A 30 -6.58 -16.25 18.11
N LYS A 31 -6.21 -16.97 17.05
CA LYS A 31 -5.29 -18.11 17.07
C LYS A 31 -4.07 -17.89 16.17
N PHE A 32 -3.33 -16.83 16.42
CA PHE A 32 -2.12 -16.43 15.66
C PHE A 32 -0.92 -17.39 15.74
N GLN A 33 -1.04 -18.58 16.31
CA GLN A 33 0.11 -19.45 16.52
C GLN A 33 0.61 -20.20 15.28
N LYS A 34 -0.07 -20.12 14.13
CA LYS A 34 0.35 -20.80 12.89
C LYS A 34 -0.01 -20.02 11.64
N LEU A 35 0.70 -18.93 11.37
CA LEU A 35 0.71 -18.35 10.04
C LEU A 35 1.82 -19.04 9.23
N HIS A 36 1.45 -19.89 8.28
CA HIS A 36 2.40 -20.43 7.31
C HIS A 36 2.35 -19.56 6.06
N VAL A 37 3.40 -18.80 5.83
CA VAL A 37 3.61 -18.13 4.55
C VAL A 37 4.36 -19.10 3.64
N ILE A 38 3.71 -19.53 2.58
CA ILE A 38 4.31 -20.38 1.56
C ILE A 38 5.07 -19.47 0.60
N GLY A 39 6.33 -19.20 0.88
CA GLY A 39 7.22 -18.46 0.00
C GLY A 39 8.59 -19.11 -0.04
N SER A 40 9.05 -19.52 -1.20
CA SER A 40 10.45 -19.80 -1.39
C SER A 40 11.19 -18.45 -1.48
N GLY A 41 11.95 -18.11 -0.44
CA GLY A 41 12.77 -16.91 -0.44
C GLY A 41 13.69 -16.86 -1.65
N MET A 42 13.85 -15.68 -2.23
CA MET A 42 15.03 -15.41 -3.03
C MET A 42 16.24 -15.62 -2.13
N SER A 43 17.09 -16.60 -2.48
CA SER A 43 18.38 -16.76 -1.85
C SER A 43 19.12 -15.43 -1.89
N ARG A 44 19.79 -15.08 -0.79
CA ARG A 44 20.59 -13.85 -0.59
C ARG A 44 21.70 -13.60 -1.64
N THR A 45 21.80 -14.40 -2.68
CA THR A 45 22.88 -14.40 -3.66
C THR A 45 22.42 -14.20 -5.11
N LEU A 46 21.34 -13.47 -5.36
CA LEU A 46 21.10 -12.94 -6.69
C LEU A 46 22.06 -11.77 -6.90
N SER A 47 23.32 -12.12 -7.24
CA SER A 47 24.29 -11.16 -7.74
C SER A 47 23.71 -10.49 -8.99
N GLN A 48 24.09 -9.25 -9.26
CA GLN A 48 23.72 -8.50 -10.48
C GLN A 48 23.89 -9.30 -11.79
N ARG A 49 24.71 -10.36 -11.79
CA ARG A 49 24.89 -11.28 -12.91
C ARG A 49 23.74 -12.26 -13.15
N VAL A 50 22.91 -12.52 -12.16
CA VAL A 50 21.76 -13.45 -12.27
C VAL A 50 20.50 -12.73 -12.72
N LEU A 51 20.30 -11.46 -12.33
CA LEU A 51 19.18 -10.64 -12.75
C LEU A 51 18.99 -10.59 -14.28
N PRO A 52 20.04 -10.35 -15.11
CA PRO A 52 19.88 -10.33 -16.56
C PRO A 52 19.34 -11.65 -17.14
N LYS A 53 19.76 -12.80 -16.60
CA LYS A 53 19.25 -14.10 -17.04
C LYS A 53 17.78 -14.29 -16.64
N PHE A 54 17.39 -13.83 -15.48
CA PHE A 54 16.03 -13.89 -14.99
C PHE A 54 15.07 -13.08 -15.88
N PHE A 55 15.38 -11.83 -16.18
CA PHE A 55 14.56 -10.96 -17.03
C PHE A 55 14.45 -11.44 -18.48
N ARG A 56 15.42 -12.21 -18.97
CA ARG A 56 15.36 -12.79 -20.32
C ARG A 56 14.46 -14.01 -20.45
N ARG A 57 13.98 -14.57 -19.34
CA ARG A 57 13.11 -15.75 -19.39
C ARG A 57 11.75 -15.41 -19.96
N LYS A 58 11.21 -16.38 -20.69
CA LYS A 58 9.93 -16.30 -21.38
C LYS A 58 8.97 -17.34 -20.84
N LEU A 59 7.68 -17.08 -20.98
CA LEU A 59 6.64 -18.04 -20.67
C LEU A 59 6.70 -19.20 -21.67
N ALA A 60 6.89 -20.40 -21.17
CA ALA A 60 6.86 -21.65 -21.93
C ALA A 60 5.62 -22.50 -21.60
N GLY A 61 4.93 -22.18 -20.52
CA GLY A 61 3.73 -22.86 -20.05
C GLY A 61 3.43 -22.47 -18.61
N ALA A 62 2.31 -22.93 -18.09
CA ALA A 62 1.91 -22.73 -16.71
C ALA A 62 1.71 -24.08 -16.01
N SER A 63 2.36 -24.28 -14.86
CA SER A 63 2.20 -25.47 -14.04
C SER A 63 2.57 -25.18 -12.59
N ALA A 64 2.11 -26.01 -11.64
CA ALA A 64 2.56 -25.95 -10.26
C ALA A 64 4.06 -26.33 -10.17
N ARG A 65 4.76 -25.75 -9.20
CA ARG A 65 6.17 -26.10 -8.95
C ARG A 65 6.32 -27.41 -8.19
N PRO A 66 7.44 -28.12 -8.38
CA PRO A 66 7.82 -29.24 -7.50
C PRO A 66 7.79 -28.86 -6.03
N SER A 67 8.33 -27.71 -5.61
CA SER A 67 8.31 -27.25 -4.22
C SER A 67 6.92 -26.92 -3.67
N GLN A 68 5.92 -26.73 -4.52
CA GLN A 68 4.52 -26.62 -4.10
C GLN A 68 3.87 -28.01 -3.98
N LEU A 69 4.38 -28.98 -4.76
CA LEU A 69 3.98 -30.37 -4.69
C LEU A 69 4.51 -31.05 -3.41
N ASP A 70 5.67 -30.63 -2.89
CA ASP A 70 6.22 -31.11 -1.61
C ASP A 70 5.30 -30.83 -0.41
N LEU A 71 4.47 -29.78 -0.53
CA LEU A 71 3.46 -29.46 0.50
C LEU A 71 2.21 -30.34 0.42
N LEU A 72 2.02 -31.03 -0.71
CA LEU A 72 0.91 -31.89 -1.02
C LEU A 72 1.43 -33.07 -1.86
N PRO A 73 1.89 -34.17 -1.26
CA PRO A 73 2.43 -35.32 -1.99
C PRO A 73 1.47 -35.91 -3.05
N GLU A 74 0.18 -35.60 -2.94
CA GLU A 74 -0.87 -36.03 -3.88
C GLU A 74 -1.07 -35.06 -5.06
N ALA A 75 -0.31 -33.97 -5.15
CA ALA A 75 -0.53 -32.89 -6.12
C ALA A 75 0.22 -33.07 -7.47
N GLU A 76 0.69 -34.27 -7.79
CA GLU A 76 1.31 -34.59 -9.10
C GLU A 76 0.39 -34.49 -10.31
N SER A 77 -0.86 -34.05 -10.09
CA SER A 77 -1.86 -33.90 -11.14
C SER A 77 -1.96 -32.45 -11.67
N VAL A 78 -2.61 -32.28 -12.81
CA VAL A 78 -2.95 -31.00 -13.47
C VAL A 78 -3.61 -29.99 -12.52
N ASP A 79 -4.20 -30.45 -11.41
CA ASP A 79 -4.92 -29.65 -10.40
C ASP A 79 -4.02 -29.11 -9.27
N GLY A 80 -2.69 -29.15 -9.38
CA GLY A 80 -1.79 -28.78 -8.30
C GLY A 80 -2.00 -27.36 -7.75
N LEU A 81 -2.22 -26.36 -8.61
CA LEU A 81 -2.50 -25.00 -8.19
C LEU A 81 -3.81 -24.90 -7.41
N ALA A 82 -4.88 -25.51 -7.94
CA ALA A 82 -6.19 -25.51 -7.30
C ALA A 82 -6.16 -26.13 -5.90
N LYS A 83 -5.43 -27.23 -5.72
CA LYS A 83 -5.25 -27.88 -4.40
C LYS A 83 -4.53 -26.96 -3.41
N VAL A 84 -3.46 -26.29 -3.84
CA VAL A 84 -2.71 -25.33 -3.01
C VAL A 84 -3.60 -24.15 -2.62
N VAL A 85 -4.30 -23.54 -3.56
CA VAL A 85 -5.17 -22.39 -3.31
C VAL A 85 -6.30 -22.76 -2.36
N ARG A 86 -6.99 -23.89 -2.58
CA ARG A 86 -8.05 -24.37 -1.67
C ARG A 86 -7.51 -24.60 -0.27
N LYS A 87 -6.36 -25.25 -0.14
CA LYS A 87 -5.74 -25.48 1.18
C LYS A 87 -5.44 -24.17 1.91
N ILE A 88 -4.89 -23.17 1.21
CA ILE A 88 -4.63 -21.85 1.77
C ILE A 88 -5.91 -21.21 2.28
N LYS A 89 -6.98 -21.26 1.49
CA LYS A 89 -8.27 -20.69 1.88
C LYS A 89 -8.92 -21.44 3.05
N THR A 90 -8.96 -22.77 3.00
CA THR A 90 -9.68 -23.58 4.00
C THR A 90 -8.94 -23.74 5.32
N GLU A 91 -7.62 -24.01 5.30
CA GLU A 91 -6.85 -24.27 6.52
C GLU A 91 -6.36 -22.97 7.19
N PHE A 92 -6.03 -21.94 6.40
CA PHE A 92 -5.49 -20.69 6.93
C PHE A 92 -6.48 -19.53 6.91
N GLY A 93 -7.69 -19.75 6.41
CA GLY A 93 -8.74 -18.74 6.36
C GLY A 93 -8.38 -17.51 5.50
N VAL A 94 -7.53 -17.70 4.49
CA VAL A 94 -7.24 -16.67 3.50
C VAL A 94 -8.46 -16.52 2.58
N GLU A 95 -8.97 -15.31 2.45
CA GLU A 95 -10.18 -15.07 1.64
C GLU A 95 -9.87 -14.91 0.16
N TYR A 96 -8.75 -14.21 -0.18
CA TYR A 96 -8.39 -13.93 -1.57
C TYR A 96 -6.95 -14.34 -1.87
N VAL A 97 -6.77 -14.95 -3.02
CA VAL A 97 -5.47 -15.38 -3.55
C VAL A 97 -5.23 -14.71 -4.89
N TYR A 98 -4.12 -13.98 -5.03
CA TYR A 98 -3.72 -13.34 -6.28
C TYR A 98 -2.50 -14.03 -6.87
N CYS A 99 -2.50 -14.26 -8.18
CA CYS A 99 -1.37 -14.80 -8.90
C CYS A 99 -0.63 -13.71 -9.68
N TRP A 100 0.70 -13.77 -9.64
CA TRP A 100 1.55 -12.87 -10.40
C TRP A 100 1.81 -13.42 -11.80
N HIS A 101 1.70 -12.54 -12.81
CA HIS A 101 2.26 -12.75 -14.14
C HIS A 101 2.76 -11.42 -14.71
N ALA A 102 3.63 -11.46 -15.73
CA ALA A 102 3.99 -10.25 -16.44
C ALA A 102 2.94 -9.91 -17.52
N LEU A 103 2.90 -8.66 -17.96
CA LEU A 103 1.94 -8.16 -18.96
C LEU A 103 1.86 -9.07 -20.20
N LEU A 104 2.99 -9.56 -20.68
CA LEU A 104 3.07 -10.48 -21.81
C LEU A 104 3.50 -11.89 -21.36
N GLY A 105 2.97 -12.37 -20.25
CA GLY A 105 3.15 -13.72 -19.73
C GLY A 105 4.30 -13.83 -18.72
N TYR A 106 5.52 -13.54 -19.10
CA TYR A 106 6.69 -13.51 -18.21
C TYR A 106 7.57 -12.30 -18.49
N TRP A 107 8.67 -12.11 -17.77
CA TRP A 107 9.59 -10.97 -17.94
C TRP A 107 9.98 -10.73 -19.40
N GLY A 108 10.44 -11.75 -20.09
CA GLY A 108 10.81 -11.69 -21.51
C GLY A 108 9.65 -11.99 -22.47
N GLY A 109 8.40 -11.93 -22.04
CA GLY A 109 7.22 -12.23 -22.87
C GLY A 109 6.98 -13.73 -23.06
N ILE A 110 6.26 -14.09 -24.14
CA ILE A 110 5.92 -15.46 -24.50
C ILE A 110 7.02 -16.04 -25.41
N HIS A 111 7.44 -17.27 -25.15
CA HIS A 111 8.47 -17.94 -25.97
C HIS A 111 7.92 -18.21 -27.40
N PRO A 112 8.62 -17.78 -28.47
CA PRO A 112 8.10 -17.95 -29.83
C PRO A 112 8.09 -19.41 -30.31
N ASP A 113 9.05 -20.22 -29.88
CA ASP A 113 9.32 -21.55 -30.43
C ASP A 113 8.85 -22.71 -29.52
N GLU A 114 8.22 -22.43 -28.40
CA GLU A 114 7.70 -23.47 -27.49
C GLU A 114 6.32 -23.94 -27.91
N GLU A 115 6.18 -25.24 -28.09
CA GLU A 115 4.96 -25.89 -28.58
C GLU A 115 3.69 -25.51 -27.80
N ASN A 116 3.78 -25.51 -26.46
CA ASN A 116 2.66 -25.21 -25.58
C ASN A 116 2.09 -23.79 -25.73
N VAL A 117 2.86 -22.87 -26.27
CA VAL A 117 2.48 -21.45 -26.46
C VAL A 117 2.57 -20.99 -27.92
N ALA A 118 2.90 -21.88 -28.85
CA ALA A 118 3.02 -21.60 -30.30
C ALA A 118 1.71 -21.04 -30.89
N LYS A 119 0.56 -21.45 -30.36
CA LYS A 119 -0.77 -20.95 -30.75
C LYS A 119 -0.94 -19.44 -30.62
N TYR A 120 -0.11 -18.76 -29.83
CA TYR A 120 -0.17 -17.30 -29.69
C TYR A 120 0.61 -16.55 -30.78
N GLY A 121 1.33 -17.26 -31.67
CA GLY A 121 2.09 -16.65 -32.75
C GLY A 121 3.05 -15.57 -32.28
N SER A 122 3.72 -15.83 -31.16
CA SER A 122 4.63 -14.86 -30.55
C SER A 122 5.84 -14.60 -31.46
N VAL A 123 6.24 -13.32 -31.56
CA VAL A 123 7.46 -12.92 -32.27
C VAL A 123 8.35 -12.11 -31.35
N MET A 124 9.67 -12.28 -31.51
CA MET A 124 10.65 -11.52 -30.77
C MET A 124 10.66 -10.07 -31.21
N LYS A 125 10.45 -9.16 -30.26
CA LYS A 125 10.58 -7.71 -30.46
C LYS A 125 11.62 -7.13 -29.52
N TYR A 126 12.41 -6.22 -30.04
CA TYR A 126 13.46 -5.56 -29.27
C TYR A 126 13.01 -4.12 -29.00
N PRO A 127 12.84 -3.72 -27.72
CA PRO A 127 12.46 -2.36 -27.37
C PRO A 127 13.40 -1.33 -28.00
N LYS A 128 12.84 -0.26 -28.57
CA LYS A 128 13.59 0.86 -29.11
C LYS A 128 13.29 2.11 -28.33
N HIS A 129 14.32 2.63 -27.68
CA HIS A 129 14.22 3.86 -26.90
C HIS A 129 14.62 5.06 -27.76
N THR A 130 13.95 6.19 -27.55
CA THR A 130 14.31 7.44 -28.21
C THR A 130 15.60 8.03 -27.61
N PRO A 131 16.33 8.89 -28.35
CA PRO A 131 17.49 9.58 -27.79
C PRO A 131 17.17 10.37 -26.52
N GLY A 132 15.98 10.96 -26.42
CA GLY A 132 15.53 11.67 -25.22
C GLY A 132 15.42 10.75 -24.00
N VAL A 133 14.83 9.57 -24.16
CA VAL A 133 14.79 8.55 -23.09
C VAL A 133 16.19 8.15 -22.67
N LEU A 134 17.08 7.84 -23.61
CA LEU A 134 18.45 7.44 -23.31
C LEU A 134 19.29 8.55 -22.67
N THR A 135 18.95 9.82 -22.91
CA THR A 135 19.60 10.95 -22.23
C THR A 135 19.22 10.99 -20.75
N VAL A 136 17.95 10.71 -20.43
CA VAL A 136 17.43 10.74 -19.04
C VAL A 136 17.73 9.46 -18.29
N GLU A 137 17.58 8.31 -18.97
CA GLU A 137 17.78 6.97 -18.43
C GLU A 137 18.72 6.15 -19.32
N PRO A 138 20.04 6.39 -19.28
CA PRO A 138 21.03 5.71 -20.16
C PRO A 138 21.03 4.18 -20.01
N SER A 139 20.64 3.70 -18.84
CA SER A 139 20.56 2.26 -18.54
C SER A 139 19.59 1.49 -19.44
N GLN A 140 18.62 2.16 -20.04
CA GLN A 140 17.69 1.53 -20.98
C GLN A 140 18.36 0.94 -22.21
N ALA A 141 19.54 1.43 -22.60
CA ALA A 141 20.28 0.90 -23.75
C ALA A 141 20.77 -0.55 -23.52
N TRP A 142 21.03 -0.92 -22.27
CA TRP A 142 21.55 -2.23 -21.87
C TRP A 142 20.64 -2.97 -20.89
N ASP A 143 19.41 -2.48 -20.71
CA ASP A 143 18.38 -3.19 -19.97
C ASP A 143 18.18 -4.61 -20.52
N PRO A 144 18.01 -5.63 -19.67
CA PRO A 144 17.86 -7.02 -20.11
C PRO A 144 16.72 -7.26 -21.11
N LEU A 145 15.63 -6.52 -21.04
CA LEU A 145 14.51 -6.63 -21.97
C LEU A 145 14.85 -5.99 -23.32
N THR A 146 15.59 -4.89 -23.30
CA THR A 146 16.08 -4.21 -24.52
C THR A 146 17.04 -5.11 -25.29
N VAL A 147 18.01 -5.69 -24.59
CA VAL A 147 19.07 -6.54 -25.21
C VAL A 147 18.54 -7.93 -25.56
N GLY A 148 17.79 -8.55 -24.66
CA GLY A 148 17.26 -9.91 -24.82
C GLY A 148 15.99 -10.02 -25.64
N GLY A 149 15.32 -8.90 -25.88
CA GLY A 149 14.04 -8.85 -26.55
C GLY A 149 12.89 -9.43 -25.73
N VAL A 150 11.68 -9.15 -26.16
CA VAL A 150 10.42 -9.60 -25.57
C VAL A 150 9.62 -10.36 -26.62
N GLY A 151 9.14 -11.55 -26.26
CA GLY A 151 8.22 -12.32 -27.09
C GLY A 151 6.82 -11.73 -27.00
N VAL A 152 6.36 -11.13 -28.09
CA VAL A 152 5.07 -10.42 -28.16
C VAL A 152 4.08 -11.29 -28.93
N PRO A 153 2.94 -11.67 -28.35
CA PRO A 153 1.90 -12.45 -29.05
C PRO A 153 1.35 -11.66 -30.24
N SER A 154 0.80 -12.37 -31.22
CA SER A 154 0.10 -11.73 -32.31
C SER A 154 -1.06 -10.87 -31.78
N PRO A 155 -1.32 -9.69 -32.37
CA PRO A 155 -2.48 -8.87 -32.00
C PRO A 155 -3.82 -9.63 -32.00
N ASP A 156 -3.97 -10.59 -32.92
CA ASP A 156 -5.20 -11.39 -33.08
C ASP A 156 -5.36 -12.45 -31.99
N THR A 157 -4.26 -12.87 -31.34
CA THR A 157 -4.27 -13.90 -30.29
C THR A 157 -4.12 -13.31 -28.88
N LEU A 158 -3.84 -12.02 -28.77
CA LEU A 158 -3.59 -11.34 -27.50
C LEU A 158 -4.74 -11.49 -26.49
N ALA A 159 -5.98 -11.28 -26.94
CA ALA A 159 -7.17 -11.46 -26.10
C ALA A 159 -7.33 -12.92 -25.67
N HIS A 160 -7.13 -13.86 -26.59
CA HIS A 160 -7.17 -15.29 -26.31
C HIS A 160 -6.10 -15.73 -25.29
N PHE A 161 -4.90 -15.15 -25.37
CA PHE A 161 -3.85 -15.40 -24.38
C PHE A 161 -4.31 -15.06 -22.95
N TYR A 162 -4.91 -13.88 -22.73
CA TYR A 162 -5.40 -13.51 -21.41
C TYR A 162 -6.58 -14.37 -20.98
N VAL A 163 -7.52 -14.66 -21.86
CA VAL A 163 -8.68 -15.52 -21.54
C VAL A 163 -8.19 -16.89 -21.06
N VAL A 164 -7.33 -17.58 -21.81
CA VAL A 164 -6.84 -18.91 -21.42
C VAL A 164 -6.04 -18.88 -20.12
N THR A 165 -5.26 -17.81 -19.92
CA THR A 165 -4.46 -17.64 -18.71
C THR A 165 -5.34 -17.42 -17.48
N HIS A 166 -6.31 -16.52 -17.57
CA HIS A 166 -7.17 -16.16 -16.45
C HIS A 166 -8.24 -17.24 -16.17
N ASP A 167 -8.72 -17.93 -17.20
CA ASP A 167 -9.60 -19.09 -17.04
C ASP A 167 -8.94 -20.19 -16.21
N TYR A 168 -7.67 -20.53 -16.51
CA TYR A 168 -6.90 -21.48 -15.72
C TYR A 168 -6.76 -21.03 -14.25
N LEU A 169 -6.47 -19.75 -14.00
CA LEU A 169 -6.34 -19.20 -12.65
C LEU A 169 -7.68 -19.20 -11.90
N SER A 170 -8.73 -18.73 -12.54
CA SER A 170 -10.08 -18.69 -11.98
C SER A 170 -10.61 -20.09 -11.68
N ALA A 171 -10.42 -21.05 -12.58
CA ALA A 171 -10.74 -22.46 -12.36
C ALA A 171 -9.94 -23.09 -11.20
N SER A 172 -8.78 -22.50 -10.88
CA SER A 172 -7.96 -22.87 -9.73
C SER A 172 -8.34 -22.15 -8.42
N ASP A 173 -9.49 -21.47 -8.38
CA ASP A 173 -9.98 -20.71 -7.22
C ASP A 173 -9.10 -19.49 -6.85
N VAL A 174 -8.39 -18.94 -7.83
CA VAL A 174 -7.62 -17.68 -7.70
C VAL A 174 -8.59 -16.52 -7.91
N ASP A 175 -8.46 -15.46 -7.08
CA ASP A 175 -9.40 -14.34 -7.01
C ASP A 175 -8.93 -13.11 -7.79
N GLY A 176 -7.69 -13.09 -8.26
CA GLY A 176 -7.16 -11.96 -9.01
C GLY A 176 -5.70 -12.14 -9.42
N VAL A 177 -5.19 -11.11 -10.08
CA VAL A 177 -3.83 -11.12 -10.62
C VAL A 177 -3.03 -9.88 -10.20
N LYS A 178 -1.72 -10.06 -10.02
CA LYS A 178 -0.74 -8.96 -10.02
C LYS A 178 0.00 -8.99 -11.35
N VAL A 179 -0.22 -7.97 -12.18
CA VAL A 179 0.33 -7.89 -13.53
C VAL A 179 1.50 -6.93 -13.56
N ASP A 180 2.66 -7.46 -13.84
CA ASP A 180 3.95 -6.79 -13.77
C ASP A 180 4.58 -6.57 -15.16
N ALA A 181 5.79 -5.96 -15.20
CA ALA A 181 6.56 -5.70 -16.42
C ALA A 181 5.80 -4.86 -17.48
N GLN A 182 4.97 -3.94 -17.05
CA GLN A 182 4.15 -3.12 -17.96
C GLN A 182 4.94 -1.98 -18.62
N ALA A 183 6.02 -1.50 -17.99
CA ALA A 183 6.77 -0.33 -18.46
C ALA A 183 7.36 -0.48 -19.88
N VAL A 184 7.62 -1.70 -20.33
CA VAL A 184 8.20 -1.98 -21.65
C VAL A 184 7.24 -1.71 -22.81
N ILE A 185 5.92 -1.60 -22.53
CA ILE A 185 4.87 -1.58 -23.56
C ILE A 185 5.02 -0.44 -24.57
N GLY A 186 5.39 0.75 -24.11
CA GLY A 186 5.61 1.91 -24.98
C GLY A 186 6.72 1.66 -26.01
N ALA A 187 7.84 1.08 -25.56
CA ALA A 187 8.99 0.78 -26.41
C ALA A 187 8.76 -0.38 -27.39
N LEU A 188 7.77 -1.27 -27.09
CA LEU A 188 7.34 -2.34 -27.98
C LEU A 188 6.35 -1.89 -29.06
N GLY A 189 5.88 -0.66 -28.99
CA GLY A 189 4.92 -0.10 -29.95
C GLY A 189 5.47 0.10 -31.37
N TYR A 190 6.80 0.11 -31.54
CA TYR A 190 7.44 0.21 -32.85
C TYR A 190 6.94 -0.91 -33.79
N LYS A 191 6.44 -0.52 -34.97
CA LYS A 191 5.75 -1.41 -35.94
C LYS A 191 4.48 -2.10 -35.40
N ASN A 192 3.92 -1.62 -34.29
CA ASN A 192 2.63 -2.09 -33.74
C ASN A 192 1.57 -0.97 -33.69
N GLY A 193 1.71 0.06 -34.50
CA GLY A 193 0.84 1.24 -34.51
C GLY A 193 1.28 2.34 -33.54
N GLY A 194 2.48 2.24 -32.96
CA GLY A 194 3.02 3.15 -31.94
C GLY A 194 2.71 2.70 -30.50
N GLY A 195 3.47 3.25 -29.55
CA GLY A 195 3.35 2.92 -28.13
C GLY A 195 1.94 3.08 -27.58
N PRO A 196 1.29 4.26 -27.72
CA PRO A 196 -0.05 4.47 -27.19
C PRO A 196 -1.12 3.55 -27.79
N ALA A 197 -1.07 3.29 -29.10
CA ALA A 197 -2.03 2.40 -29.75
C ALA A 197 -1.83 0.94 -29.34
N PHE A 198 -0.60 0.50 -29.19
CA PHE A 198 -0.27 -0.85 -28.75
C PHE A 198 -0.69 -1.04 -27.27
N ALA A 199 -0.33 -0.10 -26.40
CA ALA A 199 -0.73 -0.14 -24.99
C ALA A 199 -2.25 -0.18 -24.82
N ARG A 200 -2.99 0.61 -25.60
CA ARG A 200 -4.46 0.60 -25.57
C ARG A 200 -5.03 -0.78 -25.88
N ARG A 201 -4.51 -1.47 -26.89
CA ARG A 201 -4.96 -2.83 -27.24
C ARG A 201 -4.64 -3.84 -26.15
N VAL A 202 -3.43 -3.77 -25.60
CA VAL A 202 -2.98 -4.71 -24.56
C VAL A 202 -3.79 -4.51 -23.28
N HIS A 203 -3.95 -3.27 -22.83
CA HIS A 203 -4.74 -2.97 -21.62
C HIS A 203 -6.23 -3.28 -21.80
N ALA A 204 -6.79 -3.03 -22.98
CA ALA A 204 -8.18 -3.39 -23.26
C ALA A 204 -8.40 -4.91 -23.15
N ALA A 205 -7.52 -5.71 -23.75
CA ALA A 205 -7.61 -7.17 -23.67
C ALA A 205 -7.38 -7.70 -22.24
N LEU A 206 -6.41 -7.12 -21.51
CA LEU A 206 -6.14 -7.49 -20.12
C LEU A 206 -7.34 -7.18 -19.22
N GLU A 207 -7.82 -5.94 -19.20
CA GLU A 207 -8.92 -5.53 -18.31
C GLU A 207 -10.24 -6.21 -18.63
N GLU A 208 -10.51 -6.48 -19.91
CA GLU A 208 -11.68 -7.28 -20.35
C GLU A 208 -11.61 -8.69 -19.75
N SER A 209 -10.45 -9.35 -19.86
CA SER A 209 -10.27 -10.70 -19.32
C SER A 209 -10.31 -10.69 -17.79
N VAL A 210 -9.70 -9.72 -17.12
CA VAL A 210 -9.79 -9.57 -15.65
C VAL A 210 -11.25 -9.45 -15.21
N ARG A 211 -12.01 -8.59 -15.86
CA ARG A 211 -13.44 -8.37 -15.56
C ARG A 211 -14.28 -9.63 -15.73
N ALA A 212 -13.94 -10.47 -16.70
CA ALA A 212 -14.68 -11.70 -16.99
C ALA A 212 -14.37 -12.84 -16.00
N HIS A 213 -13.17 -12.89 -15.43
CA HIS A 213 -12.70 -14.03 -14.65
C HIS A 213 -12.55 -13.77 -13.15
N PHE A 214 -12.39 -12.52 -12.73
CA PHE A 214 -12.12 -12.19 -11.32
C PHE A 214 -13.16 -11.20 -10.78
N PRO A 215 -13.67 -11.44 -9.54
CA PRO A 215 -14.63 -10.53 -8.94
C PRO A 215 -13.96 -9.17 -8.63
N ASP A 216 -14.79 -8.13 -8.54
CA ASP A 216 -14.39 -6.80 -8.07
C ASP A 216 -13.16 -6.21 -8.78
N ASN A 217 -12.96 -6.61 -10.04
CA ASN A 217 -11.85 -6.11 -10.83
C ASN A 217 -10.48 -6.46 -10.21
N GLY A 218 -10.28 -7.72 -9.86
CA GLY A 218 -9.16 -8.27 -9.09
C GLY A 218 -7.80 -8.15 -9.77
N ILE A 219 -7.30 -6.92 -9.96
CA ILE A 219 -5.99 -6.66 -10.55
C ILE A 219 -5.16 -5.67 -9.73
N ILE A 220 -3.86 -5.98 -9.57
CA ILE A 220 -2.83 -5.07 -9.09
C ILE A 220 -1.86 -4.81 -10.24
N ASN A 221 -1.82 -3.59 -10.76
CA ASN A 221 -0.87 -3.20 -11.80
C ASN A 221 0.51 -2.91 -11.19
N CYS A 222 1.57 -3.39 -11.83
CA CYS A 222 2.95 -3.24 -11.38
C CYS A 222 3.88 -2.84 -12.52
N MET A 223 4.99 -2.11 -12.23
CA MET A 223 5.86 -1.48 -13.24
C MET A 223 5.08 -0.70 -14.30
N CYS A 224 4.08 0.07 -13.89
CA CYS A 224 3.05 0.62 -14.76
C CYS A 224 3.06 2.16 -14.83
N HIS A 225 4.18 2.82 -14.49
CA HIS A 225 4.23 4.28 -14.34
C HIS A 225 4.33 5.05 -15.66
N SER A 226 4.52 4.36 -16.78
CA SER A 226 4.55 5.06 -18.07
C SER A 226 3.19 5.63 -18.42
N THR A 227 3.18 6.75 -19.17
CA THR A 227 1.94 7.39 -19.61
C THR A 227 1.10 6.46 -20.49
N GLU A 228 1.75 5.60 -21.27
CA GLU A 228 1.10 4.58 -22.10
C GLU A 228 0.28 3.60 -21.24
N ASN A 229 0.73 3.28 -20.01
CA ASN A 229 -0.02 2.44 -19.09
C ASN A 229 -1.11 3.24 -18.37
N ILE A 230 -0.73 4.31 -17.66
CA ILE A 230 -1.63 5.06 -16.77
C ILE A 230 -2.86 5.59 -17.53
N TYR A 231 -2.68 6.12 -18.75
CA TYR A 231 -3.77 6.67 -19.54
C TYR A 231 -4.65 5.62 -20.22
N ASN A 232 -4.29 4.34 -20.12
CA ASN A 232 -5.09 3.24 -20.66
C ASN A 232 -5.80 2.41 -19.59
N PHE A 233 -5.64 2.73 -18.31
CA PHE A 233 -6.48 2.17 -17.24
C PHE A 233 -7.91 2.68 -17.37
N LYS A 234 -8.86 1.76 -17.57
CA LYS A 234 -10.29 2.07 -17.67
C LYS A 234 -11.08 1.56 -16.48
N SER A 235 -10.74 0.37 -16.00
CA SER A 235 -11.39 -0.29 -14.89
C SER A 235 -10.42 -0.65 -13.76
N SER A 236 -9.11 -0.70 -14.03
CA SER A 236 -8.09 -0.94 -13.00
C SER A 236 -8.09 0.16 -11.95
N ALA A 237 -8.19 -0.23 -10.67
CA ALA A 237 -8.27 0.72 -9.56
C ALA A 237 -7.02 0.74 -8.66
N LEU A 238 -6.08 -0.20 -8.83
CA LEU A 238 -4.91 -0.36 -7.96
C LEU A 238 -3.63 -0.48 -8.79
N ALA A 239 -2.63 0.34 -8.48
CA ALA A 239 -1.34 0.34 -9.19
C ALA A 239 -0.17 0.67 -8.27
N ARG A 240 0.94 -0.06 -8.42
CA ARG A 240 2.21 0.21 -7.74
C ARG A 240 2.68 1.62 -8.05
N ALA A 241 3.11 2.33 -7.02
CA ALA A 241 3.51 3.73 -7.12
C ALA A 241 5.02 3.96 -6.90
N SER A 242 5.80 2.90 -6.72
CA SER A 242 7.26 2.95 -6.50
C SER A 242 7.96 1.69 -6.97
N ASP A 243 9.29 1.67 -6.83
CA ASP A 243 10.10 0.46 -6.88
C ASP A 243 9.67 -0.56 -5.82
N ASP A 244 10.22 -1.77 -5.90
CA ASP A 244 10.04 -2.78 -4.85
C ASP A 244 10.65 -2.33 -3.52
N PHE A 245 10.10 -2.81 -2.42
CA PHE A 245 10.76 -2.79 -1.14
C PHE A 245 11.92 -3.79 -1.16
N TYR A 246 13.16 -3.29 -1.10
CA TYR A 246 14.38 -4.10 -1.11
C TYR A 246 14.93 -4.27 0.30
N PRO A 247 14.60 -5.33 1.05
CA PRO A 247 14.98 -5.47 2.46
C PRO A 247 16.50 -5.49 2.69
N ALA A 248 17.28 -5.97 1.72
CA ALA A 248 18.73 -6.05 1.82
C ALA A 248 19.47 -4.78 1.38
N ASN A 249 18.76 -3.75 0.90
CA ASN A 249 19.35 -2.50 0.42
C ASN A 249 18.93 -1.32 1.30
N GLU A 250 19.76 -0.96 2.27
CA GLU A 250 19.46 0.08 3.24
C GLU A 250 19.16 1.44 2.60
N ALA A 251 19.86 1.78 1.52
CA ALA A 251 19.66 3.05 0.82
C ALA A 251 18.31 3.15 0.10
N SER A 252 17.67 2.02 -0.20
CA SER A 252 16.37 2.02 -0.87
C SER A 252 15.20 2.40 0.05
N HIS A 253 15.30 2.18 1.37
CA HIS A 253 14.15 2.23 2.27
C HIS A 253 13.52 3.61 2.35
N THR A 254 14.32 4.66 2.49
CA THR A 254 13.83 6.04 2.57
C THR A 254 13.46 6.59 1.20
N VAL A 255 14.21 6.26 0.16
CA VAL A 255 13.92 6.63 -1.24
C VAL A 255 12.58 6.05 -1.70
N HIS A 256 12.29 4.80 -1.32
CA HIS A 256 11.01 4.16 -1.61
C HIS A 256 9.82 4.97 -1.07
N ILE A 257 9.90 5.45 0.19
CA ILE A 257 8.86 6.28 0.80
C ILE A 257 8.71 7.60 0.05
N ALA A 258 9.81 8.27 -0.28
CA ALA A 258 9.77 9.50 -1.07
C ALA A 258 9.08 9.27 -2.42
N ASN A 259 9.52 8.26 -3.16
CA ASN A 259 8.97 7.96 -4.50
C ASN A 259 7.47 7.72 -4.46
N VAL A 260 6.98 6.89 -3.53
CA VAL A 260 5.56 6.57 -3.46
C VAL A 260 4.70 7.77 -3.06
N VAL A 261 5.19 8.62 -2.14
CA VAL A 261 4.47 9.83 -1.69
C VAL A 261 4.35 10.84 -2.82
N TYR A 262 5.44 11.13 -3.54
CA TYR A 262 5.39 12.10 -4.63
C TYR A 262 4.65 11.58 -5.86
N ASN A 263 4.79 10.30 -6.19
CA ASN A 263 4.00 9.68 -7.27
C ASN A 263 2.50 9.67 -6.97
N SER A 264 2.11 9.59 -5.70
CA SER A 264 0.71 9.62 -5.26
C SER A 264 0.01 10.95 -5.56
N ILE A 265 0.76 12.05 -5.82
CA ILE A 265 0.17 13.34 -6.21
C ILE A 265 -0.60 13.18 -7.53
N PHE A 266 -0.01 12.53 -8.52
CA PHE A 266 -0.62 12.32 -9.82
C PHE A 266 -1.40 11.00 -9.90
N MET A 267 -0.78 9.90 -9.52
CA MET A 267 -1.40 8.58 -9.61
C MET A 267 -2.65 8.46 -8.74
N GLY A 268 -2.66 9.12 -7.58
CA GLY A 268 -3.80 9.13 -6.66
C GLY A 268 -5.07 9.78 -7.21
N GLU A 269 -5.01 10.50 -8.34
CA GLU A 269 -6.18 11.03 -9.05
C GLU A 269 -6.80 9.99 -10.00
N ILE A 270 -6.07 8.93 -10.35
CA ILE A 270 -6.47 7.94 -11.36
C ILE A 270 -6.73 6.57 -10.71
N VAL A 271 -5.83 6.15 -9.83
CA VAL A 271 -5.85 4.85 -9.16
C VAL A 271 -5.57 4.99 -7.67
N LEU A 272 -5.81 3.94 -6.89
CA LEU A 272 -5.29 3.82 -5.53
C LEU A 272 -3.81 3.41 -5.62
N PRO A 273 -2.87 4.27 -5.17
CA PRO A 273 -1.46 3.92 -5.19
C PRO A 273 -1.15 2.76 -4.24
N ASP A 274 -0.53 1.72 -4.76
CA ASP A 274 0.01 0.62 -3.97
C ASP A 274 1.44 0.96 -3.52
N TRP A 275 1.66 0.95 -2.20
CA TRP A 275 2.93 1.32 -1.56
C TRP A 275 3.86 0.12 -1.36
N ASP A 276 3.59 -1.00 -2.01
CA ASP A 276 4.28 -2.27 -1.88
C ASP A 276 4.28 -2.87 -0.47
N MET A 277 4.78 -4.08 -0.38
CA MET A 277 5.02 -4.79 0.87
C MET A 277 6.12 -4.12 1.71
N PHE A 278 6.16 -4.49 2.99
CA PHE A 278 7.31 -4.27 3.87
C PHE A 278 7.55 -5.50 4.74
N GLN A 279 8.58 -5.48 5.56
CA GLN A 279 8.84 -6.54 6.56
C GLN A 279 8.71 -5.94 7.96
N SER A 280 7.86 -6.54 8.79
CA SER A 280 7.54 -5.99 10.12
C SER A 280 8.73 -6.03 11.07
N GLN A 281 9.56 -7.09 11.03
CA GLN A 281 10.80 -7.20 11.84
C GLN A 281 12.01 -6.51 11.21
N HIS A 282 11.84 -5.81 10.09
CA HIS A 282 12.93 -5.06 9.48
C HIS A 282 13.30 -3.82 10.34
N VAL A 283 14.57 -3.39 10.30
CA VAL A 283 15.04 -2.18 11.03
C VAL A 283 14.23 -0.93 10.70
N ALA A 284 13.67 -0.82 9.50
CA ALA A 284 12.75 0.23 9.09
C ALA A 284 11.27 -0.21 9.14
N GLY A 285 10.94 -1.32 9.78
CA GLY A 285 9.59 -1.89 9.80
C GLY A 285 8.54 -0.92 10.35
N ALA A 286 8.80 -0.31 11.51
CA ALA A 286 7.90 0.67 12.11
C ALA A 286 7.72 1.93 11.25
N LEU A 287 8.80 2.43 10.62
CA LEU A 287 8.74 3.56 9.68
C LEU A 287 7.84 3.23 8.48
N HIS A 288 8.03 2.07 7.86
CA HIS A 288 7.23 1.62 6.72
C HIS A 288 5.78 1.33 7.11
N ALA A 289 5.52 0.78 8.29
CA ALA A 289 4.18 0.58 8.83
C ALA A 289 3.44 1.91 9.02
N ALA A 290 4.08 2.87 9.70
CA ALA A 290 3.53 4.19 9.95
C ALA A 290 3.18 4.94 8.65
N THR A 291 4.05 4.86 7.63
CA THR A 291 3.78 5.50 6.33
C THR A 291 2.59 4.87 5.62
N ARG A 292 2.45 3.53 5.64
CA ARG A 292 1.32 2.83 5.01
C ARG A 292 0.01 3.07 5.74
N ALA A 293 0.03 3.22 7.06
CA ALA A 293 -1.17 3.52 7.85
C ALA A 293 -1.88 4.79 7.39
N ILE A 294 -1.11 5.79 6.94
CA ILE A 294 -1.65 7.07 6.47
C ILE A 294 -1.63 7.22 4.95
N GLY A 295 -1.03 6.25 4.25
CA GLY A 295 -0.91 6.26 2.79
C GLY A 295 -2.24 6.14 2.04
N GLY A 296 -3.31 5.70 2.70
CA GLY A 296 -4.60 5.41 2.05
C GLY A 296 -4.52 4.21 1.11
N CYS A 297 -3.45 3.46 1.18
CA CYS A 297 -3.08 2.35 0.31
C CYS A 297 -3.52 0.99 0.87
N THR A 298 -3.26 -0.06 0.11
CA THR A 298 -3.26 -1.44 0.61
C THR A 298 -2.10 -1.64 1.59
N VAL A 299 -2.29 -2.51 2.60
CA VAL A 299 -1.26 -2.85 3.58
C VAL A 299 -0.99 -4.35 3.52
N TYR A 300 0.25 -4.73 3.24
CA TYR A 300 0.68 -6.12 3.21
C TYR A 300 2.18 -6.27 3.51
N VAL A 301 2.56 -7.44 4.00
CA VAL A 301 3.93 -7.72 4.44
C VAL A 301 4.55 -8.89 3.67
N SER A 302 5.89 -8.92 3.62
CA SER A 302 6.68 -10.03 3.09
C SER A 302 7.55 -10.68 4.17
N ASP A 303 7.03 -10.74 5.37
CA ASP A 303 7.72 -11.38 6.49
C ASP A 303 8.04 -12.85 6.18
N HIS A 304 9.16 -13.32 6.70
CA HIS A 304 9.45 -14.75 6.71
C HIS A 304 8.44 -15.46 7.64
N PRO A 305 7.95 -16.65 7.26
CA PRO A 305 7.06 -17.43 8.13
C PRO A 305 7.56 -17.54 9.58
N GLY A 306 6.69 -17.20 10.52
CA GLY A 306 7.02 -17.21 11.95
C GLY A 306 7.88 -16.03 12.42
N LYS A 307 8.25 -15.09 11.53
CA LYS A 307 9.01 -13.89 11.86
C LYS A 307 8.16 -12.65 11.62
N HIS A 308 7.13 -12.47 12.44
CA HIS A 308 6.23 -11.33 12.41
C HIS A 308 6.43 -10.49 13.68
N ASP A 309 6.42 -9.18 13.53
CA ASP A 309 6.31 -8.24 14.64
C ASP A 309 4.85 -7.87 14.84
N PHE A 310 4.19 -8.59 15.76
CA PHE A 310 2.77 -8.37 16.01
C PHE A 310 2.47 -7.06 16.72
N GLU A 311 3.43 -6.45 17.42
CA GLU A 311 3.26 -5.12 18.02
C GLU A 311 3.08 -4.06 16.93
N ILE A 312 3.82 -4.18 15.84
CA ILE A 312 3.65 -3.31 14.65
C ILE A 312 2.37 -3.67 13.91
N LEU A 313 2.13 -4.97 13.67
CA LEU A 313 1.01 -5.38 12.81
C LEU A 313 -0.36 -5.09 13.44
N HIS A 314 -0.51 -5.25 14.76
CA HIS A 314 -1.77 -4.94 15.45
C HIS A 314 -2.11 -3.44 15.45
N GLN A 315 -1.13 -2.56 15.21
CA GLN A 315 -1.39 -1.13 15.03
C GLN A 315 -1.87 -0.78 13.61
N LEU A 316 -1.81 -1.72 12.67
CA LEU A 316 -2.25 -1.57 11.28
C LEU A 316 -3.58 -2.23 11.00
N VAL A 317 -3.83 -3.39 11.61
CA VAL A 317 -4.93 -4.28 11.25
C VAL A 317 -5.64 -4.83 12.48
N PHE A 318 -6.96 -4.83 12.45
CA PHE A 318 -7.80 -5.45 13.47
C PHE A 318 -7.79 -6.97 13.40
N PRO A 319 -8.26 -7.67 14.45
CA PRO A 319 -8.42 -9.13 14.44
C PRO A 319 -9.26 -9.67 13.26
N SER A 320 -10.24 -8.92 12.78
CA SER A 320 -11.03 -9.25 11.59
C SER A 320 -10.21 -9.17 10.29
N GLY A 321 -9.03 -8.52 10.33
CA GLY A 321 -8.24 -8.18 9.15
C GLY A 321 -8.60 -6.83 8.54
N ARG A 322 -9.51 -6.07 9.14
CA ARG A 322 -9.86 -4.72 8.68
C ARG A 322 -8.74 -3.73 8.98
N VAL A 323 -8.53 -2.80 8.05
CA VAL A 323 -7.56 -1.70 8.17
C VAL A 323 -8.32 -0.37 8.27
N LEU A 324 -7.88 0.51 9.16
CA LEU A 324 -8.36 1.92 9.21
C LEU A 324 -7.71 2.71 8.08
N ARG A 325 -8.21 2.53 6.86
CA ARG A 325 -7.65 3.17 5.68
C ARG A 325 -8.12 4.62 5.56
N CYS A 326 -7.18 5.53 5.35
CA CYS A 326 -7.48 6.91 5.00
C CYS A 326 -8.26 7.00 3.68
N ARG A 327 -8.98 8.09 3.46
CA ARG A 327 -9.91 8.27 2.34
C ARG A 327 -9.26 8.56 1.00
N GLN A 328 -8.04 9.09 1.00
CA GLN A 328 -7.34 9.54 -0.20
C GLN A 328 -5.96 8.87 -0.28
N ALA A 329 -5.27 9.04 -1.41
CA ALA A 329 -3.85 8.76 -1.48
C ALA A 329 -3.08 9.74 -0.59
N GLY A 330 -2.17 9.24 0.25
CA GLY A 330 -1.30 10.08 1.07
C GLY A 330 -0.39 10.94 0.21
N ARG A 331 -0.33 12.24 0.47
CA ARG A 331 0.38 13.23 -0.34
C ARG A 331 1.33 14.06 0.51
N PRO A 332 2.43 14.58 -0.06
CA PRO A 332 3.28 15.49 0.67
C PRO A 332 2.53 16.79 0.96
N THR A 333 2.83 17.41 2.09
CA THR A 333 2.35 18.78 2.38
C THR A 333 2.98 19.79 1.42
N ARG A 334 2.35 20.95 1.24
CA ARG A 334 2.78 21.96 0.25
C ARG A 334 4.21 22.44 0.46
N ASP A 335 4.66 22.56 1.68
CA ASP A 335 6.03 22.98 2.02
C ASP A 335 7.08 21.91 1.68
N CYS A 336 6.69 20.64 1.53
CA CYS A 336 7.56 19.56 1.08
C CYS A 336 7.67 19.44 -0.45
N LEU A 337 6.73 20.02 -1.23
CA LEU A 337 6.63 19.79 -2.68
C LEU A 337 7.91 20.08 -3.47
N PHE A 338 8.65 21.12 -3.07
CA PHE A 338 9.87 21.58 -3.75
C PHE A 338 11.11 21.48 -2.83
N ARG A 339 11.09 20.56 -1.86
CA ARG A 339 12.22 20.28 -0.98
C ARG A 339 12.80 18.91 -1.28
N ASP A 340 14.10 18.79 -1.09
CA ASP A 340 14.77 17.49 -1.20
C ASP A 340 14.74 16.78 0.16
N VAL A 341 13.61 16.16 0.45
CA VAL A 341 13.33 15.44 1.72
C VAL A 341 14.24 14.24 1.96
N THR A 342 15.11 13.90 1.01
CA THR A 342 16.03 12.76 1.11
C THR A 342 17.49 13.18 1.26
N ARG A 343 17.90 14.41 0.87
CA ARG A 343 19.32 14.81 0.78
C ARG A 343 19.66 16.19 1.35
N ASP A 344 18.68 17.07 1.59
CA ASP A 344 18.98 18.44 2.02
C ASP A 344 19.44 18.56 3.48
N GLY A 345 19.42 17.45 4.24
CA GLY A 345 19.89 17.33 5.62
C GLY A 345 19.03 18.05 6.67
N ARG A 346 17.87 18.56 6.31
CA ARG A 346 17.04 19.40 7.19
C ARG A 346 15.54 19.21 7.10
N THR A 347 15.00 18.83 5.92
CA THR A 347 13.55 18.75 5.70
C THR A 347 13.04 17.36 6.04
N ALA A 348 12.17 17.24 7.04
CA ALA A 348 11.39 16.03 7.25
C ALA A 348 10.25 15.96 6.22
N LEU A 349 9.98 14.78 5.69
CA LEU A 349 8.81 14.55 4.86
C LEU A 349 7.55 14.62 5.72
N LYS A 350 6.60 15.45 5.34
CA LYS A 350 5.25 15.47 5.89
C LYS A 350 4.26 14.92 4.88
N VAL A 351 3.46 13.96 5.30
CA VAL A 351 2.40 13.33 4.48
C VAL A 351 1.06 13.57 5.16
N TRP A 352 0.12 14.15 4.44
CA TRP A 352 -1.23 14.38 4.94
C TRP A 352 -2.25 13.46 4.30
N ASN A 353 -3.30 13.16 5.05
CA ASN A 353 -4.48 12.44 4.56
C ASN A 353 -5.73 12.81 5.37
N ARG A 354 -6.87 12.30 4.96
CA ARG A 354 -8.18 12.51 5.59
C ARG A 354 -8.81 11.21 6.02
N ASN A 355 -9.48 11.25 7.14
CA ASN A 355 -10.42 10.23 7.59
C ASN A 355 -11.87 10.70 7.34
N PHE A 356 -12.85 10.02 7.90
CA PHE A 356 -14.27 10.42 7.74
C PHE A 356 -14.57 11.74 8.44
N VAL A 357 -14.10 11.89 9.66
CA VAL A 357 -14.41 13.04 10.54
C VAL A 357 -13.20 13.94 10.75
N ASN A 358 -12.01 13.36 10.90
CA ASN A 358 -10.78 14.07 11.20
C ASN A 358 -9.73 13.91 10.09
N SER A 359 -8.54 14.39 10.32
CA SER A 359 -7.42 14.34 9.40
C SER A 359 -6.17 13.79 10.09
N VAL A 360 -5.18 13.41 9.29
CA VAL A 360 -3.92 12.86 9.79
C VAL A 360 -2.74 13.45 9.03
N ILE A 361 -1.65 13.72 9.75
CA ILE A 361 -0.34 14.06 9.20
C ILE A 361 0.69 13.12 9.81
N GLY A 362 1.47 12.46 8.96
CA GLY A 362 2.69 11.78 9.37
C GLY A 362 3.91 12.63 9.06
N VAL A 363 4.87 12.63 9.96
CA VAL A 363 6.15 13.33 9.83
C VAL A 363 7.26 12.29 9.89
N PHE A 364 8.16 12.30 8.90
CA PHE A 364 9.15 11.25 8.71
C PHE A 364 10.52 11.83 8.40
N ASN A 365 11.55 11.45 9.14
CA ASN A 365 12.93 11.76 8.76
C ASN A 365 13.46 10.68 7.82
N ILE A 366 13.33 10.92 6.53
CA ILE A 366 13.77 10.01 5.47
C ILE A 366 15.05 10.47 4.76
N GLN A 367 15.82 11.33 5.41
CA GLN A 367 17.11 11.82 4.92
C GLN A 367 18.14 10.68 4.78
N GLY A 368 19.13 10.83 3.94
CA GLY A 368 20.33 10.02 3.92
C GLY A 368 20.51 9.05 2.79
N ALA A 369 19.65 9.07 1.77
CA ALA A 369 19.83 8.25 0.57
C ALA A 369 19.21 8.89 -0.67
N SER A 370 19.63 8.44 -1.85
CA SER A 370 19.07 8.89 -3.12
C SER A 370 19.21 7.81 -4.20
N TRP A 371 18.47 7.97 -5.28
CA TRP A 371 18.71 7.23 -6.52
C TRP A 371 19.79 7.94 -7.35
N SER A 372 20.81 7.22 -7.77
CA SER A 372 21.85 7.69 -8.69
C SER A 372 21.55 7.24 -10.12
N ARG A 373 21.18 8.17 -10.99
CA ARG A 373 20.97 7.88 -12.42
C ARG A 373 22.25 7.46 -13.14
N ALA A 374 23.39 8.00 -12.69
CA ALA A 374 24.69 7.70 -13.29
C ALA A 374 25.11 6.25 -13.09
N THR A 375 24.82 5.68 -11.91
CA THR A 375 25.19 4.29 -11.56
C THR A 375 24.03 3.33 -11.64
N ASN A 376 22.78 3.84 -11.81
CA ASN A 376 21.55 3.07 -11.76
C ASN A 376 21.42 2.27 -10.45
N GLN A 377 21.70 2.92 -9.32
CA GLN A 377 21.71 2.32 -7.99
C GLN A 377 21.22 3.29 -6.92
N PHE A 378 20.70 2.74 -5.83
CA PHE A 378 20.51 3.51 -4.60
C PHE A 378 21.86 3.81 -3.97
N ALA A 379 22.05 5.05 -3.53
CA ALA A 379 23.27 5.53 -2.91
C ALA A 379 22.96 6.13 -1.54
N SER A 380 23.68 5.68 -0.51
CA SER A 380 23.65 6.31 0.80
C SER A 380 24.50 7.57 0.81
N LEU A 381 24.04 8.59 1.51
CA LEU A 381 24.82 9.79 1.79
C LEU A 381 25.81 9.55 2.95
N PRO A 382 26.89 10.36 3.06
CA PRO A 382 27.81 10.26 4.16
C PRO A 382 27.12 10.40 5.53
N LYS A 383 27.53 9.60 6.51
CA LYS A 383 27.08 9.71 7.90
C LYS A 383 27.94 10.72 8.66
N PRO A 384 27.43 11.36 9.73
CA PRO A 384 26.10 11.16 10.34
C PRO A 384 24.98 11.88 9.57
N ILE A 385 23.78 11.24 9.55
CA ILE A 385 22.57 11.85 9.01
C ILE A 385 21.94 12.69 10.12
N SER A 386 21.65 13.94 9.81
CA SER A 386 21.15 14.92 10.78
C SER A 386 19.76 14.57 11.31
N ALA A 387 19.50 14.96 12.55
CA ALA A 387 18.14 15.12 13.03
C ALA A 387 17.45 16.22 12.21
N THR A 388 16.14 16.07 11.98
CA THR A 388 15.32 17.08 11.30
C THR A 388 14.35 17.70 12.28
N LEU A 389 14.22 19.02 12.24
CA LEU A 389 13.14 19.75 12.92
C LEU A 389 12.02 19.97 11.94
N ALA A 390 10.82 19.54 12.28
CA ALA A 390 9.62 19.75 11.50
C ALA A 390 8.60 20.58 12.27
N GLU A 391 7.95 21.49 11.57
CA GLU A 391 6.76 22.18 12.05
C GLU A 391 5.55 21.66 11.28
N LEU A 392 4.45 21.44 11.99
CA LEU A 392 3.17 21.07 11.39
C LEU A 392 2.04 21.94 11.93
N CYS A 393 1.14 22.33 11.05
CA CYS A 393 -0.04 23.12 11.39
C CYS A 393 -1.29 22.44 10.82
N PRO A 394 -2.50 22.66 11.37
CA PRO A 394 -3.72 22.12 10.80
C PRO A 394 -3.90 22.45 9.31
N ARG A 395 -3.48 23.64 8.86
CA ARG A 395 -3.53 24.07 7.44
C ARG A 395 -2.71 23.19 6.49
N ASP A 396 -1.79 22.39 6.99
CA ASP A 396 -0.97 21.48 6.15
C ASP A 396 -1.81 20.35 5.57
N VAL A 397 -3.01 20.11 6.11
CA VAL A 397 -4.02 19.25 5.50
C VAL A 397 -4.82 20.07 4.48
N GLU A 398 -4.68 19.77 3.21
CA GLU A 398 -5.38 20.52 2.16
C GLU A 398 -6.89 20.47 2.31
N GLY A 399 -7.53 21.63 2.14
CA GLY A 399 -8.98 21.82 2.24
C GLY A 399 -9.56 21.54 3.65
N ILE A 400 -8.73 21.55 4.70
CA ILE A 400 -9.25 21.43 6.06
C ILE A 400 -10.12 22.63 6.42
N ALA A 401 -9.71 23.84 6.03
CA ALA A 401 -10.46 25.06 6.29
C ALA A 401 -11.85 25.11 5.61
N ASP A 402 -11.97 24.50 4.44
CA ASP A 402 -13.21 24.48 3.66
C ASP A 402 -14.27 23.54 4.27
N ARG A 403 -13.84 22.64 5.15
CA ARG A 403 -14.68 21.60 5.79
C ARG A 403 -14.91 21.83 7.26
N SER A 404 -14.21 22.78 7.84
CA SER A 404 -14.28 23.12 9.26
C SER A 404 -15.12 24.38 9.47
N THR A 405 -15.63 24.55 10.67
CA THR A 405 -16.33 25.77 11.09
C THR A 405 -15.40 26.98 10.92
N GLN A 406 -15.96 28.12 10.51
CA GLN A 406 -15.17 29.34 10.36
C GLN A 406 -14.51 29.73 11.69
N GLY A 407 -13.19 29.89 11.68
CA GLY A 407 -12.41 30.21 12.88
C GLY A 407 -12.15 29.02 13.81
N ALA A 408 -12.41 27.79 13.35
CA ALA A 408 -12.22 26.57 14.13
C ALA A 408 -10.82 26.46 14.73
N SER A 409 -10.74 25.91 15.93
CA SER A 409 -9.55 25.35 16.54
C SER A 409 -9.52 23.84 16.33
N PHE A 410 -8.36 23.25 16.45
CA PHE A 410 -8.15 21.84 16.24
C PHE A 410 -7.40 21.22 17.40
N VAL A 411 -7.82 20.05 17.82
CA VAL A 411 -7.06 19.18 18.71
C VAL A 411 -6.07 18.41 17.86
N VAL A 412 -4.79 18.58 18.15
CA VAL A 412 -3.67 17.89 17.49
C VAL A 412 -3.07 16.92 18.49
N ARG A 413 -3.18 15.61 18.23
CA ARG A 413 -2.65 14.57 19.11
C ARG A 413 -1.57 13.76 18.41
N SER A 414 -0.37 13.70 19.03
CA SER A 414 0.70 12.80 18.59
C SER A 414 0.43 11.36 19.02
N HIS A 415 0.71 10.40 18.11
CA HIS A 415 0.47 8.98 18.36
C HIS A 415 1.45 8.41 19.40
N ARG A 416 2.77 8.57 19.18
CA ARG A 416 3.81 7.99 20.04
C ARG A 416 3.96 8.73 21.38
N ASN A 417 4.00 10.05 21.32
CA ASN A 417 4.21 10.87 22.51
C ASN A 417 2.91 11.15 23.28
N ARG A 418 1.75 10.84 22.71
CA ARG A 418 0.41 11.06 23.29
C ARG A 418 0.12 12.50 23.70
N ARG A 419 0.92 13.46 23.23
CA ARG A 419 0.75 14.89 23.52
C ARG A 419 -0.48 15.42 22.81
N ILE A 420 -1.27 16.23 23.50
CA ILE A 420 -2.44 16.93 22.99
C ILE A 420 -2.16 18.44 23.01
N GLU A 421 -2.41 19.10 21.90
CA GLU A 421 -2.32 20.55 21.75
C GLU A 421 -3.58 21.07 21.05
N ILE A 422 -4.00 22.27 21.41
CA ILE A 422 -5.08 22.97 20.71
C ILE A 422 -4.45 24.05 19.85
N LEU A 423 -4.63 23.94 18.55
CA LEU A 423 -4.04 24.85 17.57
C LEU A 423 -5.13 25.47 16.70
N ARG A 424 -4.96 26.75 16.40
CA ARG A 424 -5.72 27.38 15.31
C ARG A 424 -5.13 26.96 13.96
N LEU A 425 -5.84 27.24 12.90
CA LEU A 425 -5.50 26.81 11.53
C LEU A 425 -4.04 27.06 11.13
N LYS A 426 -3.44 28.18 11.57
CA LYS A 426 -2.07 28.59 11.20
C LYS A 426 -1.06 28.43 12.35
N GLU A 427 -1.49 28.08 13.54
CA GLU A 427 -0.60 27.79 14.67
C GLU A 427 0.03 26.42 14.46
N CYS A 428 1.30 26.28 14.82
CA CYS A 428 2.08 25.09 14.54
C CYS A 428 2.66 24.49 15.83
N THR A 429 2.80 23.18 15.82
CA THR A 429 3.65 22.45 16.77
C THR A 429 4.92 21.97 16.08
N SER A 430 5.96 21.71 16.86
CA SER A 430 7.27 21.29 16.35
C SER A 430 7.66 19.93 16.88
N ILE A 431 8.38 19.16 16.06
CA ILE A 431 8.97 17.90 16.46
C ILE A 431 10.38 17.74 15.89
N MET A 432 11.28 17.22 16.70
CA MET A 432 12.61 16.79 16.26
C MET A 432 12.60 15.27 16.06
N LEU A 433 13.03 14.83 14.90
CA LEU A 433 13.10 13.43 14.51
C LEU A 433 14.53 13.02 14.19
N MET A 434 15.02 11.95 14.81
CA MET A 434 16.27 11.32 14.44
C MET A 434 16.14 10.61 13.08
N HIS A 435 17.25 10.17 12.50
CA HIS A 435 17.25 9.43 11.22
C HIS A 435 16.35 8.19 11.27
N LYS A 436 15.47 8.07 10.30
CA LYS A 436 14.43 7.02 10.19
C LYS A 436 13.38 7.05 11.31
N ASP A 437 13.34 8.13 12.11
CA ASP A 437 12.29 8.32 13.09
C ASP A 437 11.05 8.97 12.47
N TRP A 438 9.92 8.86 13.18
CA TRP A 438 8.62 9.29 12.66
C TRP A 438 7.64 9.62 13.78
N GLU A 439 6.60 10.38 13.46
CA GLU A 439 5.43 10.60 14.32
C GLU A 439 4.19 10.76 13.47
N ILE A 440 3.04 10.33 13.99
CA ILE A 440 1.73 10.53 13.37
C ILE A 440 0.89 11.45 14.26
N TYR A 441 0.25 12.43 13.64
CA TYR A 441 -0.64 13.37 14.30
C TYR A 441 -2.07 13.23 13.77
N THR A 442 -3.02 12.94 14.66
CA THR A 442 -4.45 13.11 14.37
C THR A 442 -4.83 14.56 14.60
N ILE A 443 -5.55 15.14 13.65
CA ILE A 443 -6.05 16.54 13.68
C ILE A 443 -7.56 16.48 13.65
N ALA A 444 -8.19 16.72 14.79
CA ALA A 444 -9.64 16.72 14.96
C ALA A 444 -10.16 18.13 15.21
N GLU A 445 -11.25 18.53 14.55
CA GLU A 445 -11.89 19.82 14.81
C GLU A 445 -12.39 19.86 16.27
N LEU A 446 -12.10 20.95 16.96
CA LEU A 446 -12.60 21.22 18.30
C LEU A 446 -14.00 21.81 18.19
N LEU A 447 -15.01 21.02 18.50
CA LEU A 447 -16.40 21.47 18.54
C LEU A 447 -16.64 22.25 19.83
N GLU A 448 -17.29 23.40 19.71
CA GLU A 448 -17.59 24.29 20.85
C GLU A 448 -19.09 24.58 20.93
N GLN A 449 -19.69 24.28 22.07
CA GLN A 449 -21.08 24.65 22.37
C GLN A 449 -21.21 25.16 23.80
N GLY A 450 -21.53 26.44 23.93
CA GLY A 450 -21.56 27.13 25.22
C GLY A 450 -20.15 27.11 25.86
N ASP A 451 -20.08 26.50 27.04
CA ASP A 451 -18.86 26.35 27.84
C ASP A 451 -18.17 25.00 27.64
N ILE A 452 -18.71 24.12 26.80
CA ILE A 452 -18.19 22.80 26.51
C ILE A 452 -17.41 22.83 25.21
N LYS A 453 -16.19 22.30 25.25
CA LYS A 453 -15.34 22.03 24.07
C LYS A 453 -15.04 20.54 24.03
N PHE A 454 -15.22 19.91 22.86
CA PHE A 454 -15.06 18.48 22.69
C PHE A 454 -14.48 18.13 21.30
N ALA A 455 -13.65 17.08 21.24
CA ALA A 455 -13.20 16.49 20.00
C ALA A 455 -13.02 14.98 20.14
N ALA A 456 -13.52 14.20 19.17
CA ALA A 456 -13.23 12.78 19.06
C ALA A 456 -11.94 12.57 18.26
N ILE A 457 -10.92 11.98 18.89
CA ILE A 457 -9.58 11.83 18.30
C ILE A 457 -9.46 10.46 17.61
N GLY A 458 -9.73 9.36 18.32
CA GLY A 458 -9.67 8.00 17.78
C GLY A 458 -8.95 7.01 18.67
N LEU A 459 -8.76 5.79 18.17
CA LEU A 459 -8.13 4.69 18.89
C LEU A 459 -6.65 4.98 19.19
N THR A 460 -6.24 4.73 20.41
CA THR A 460 -4.86 5.02 20.85
C THR A 460 -3.85 3.98 20.39
N ALA A 461 -4.30 2.75 20.16
CA ALA A 461 -3.46 1.61 19.76
C ALA A 461 -3.23 1.50 18.25
N MET A 462 -3.94 2.27 17.41
CA MET A 462 -3.83 2.20 15.96
C MET A 462 -3.05 3.38 15.40
N TYR A 463 -2.12 3.14 14.44
CA TYR A 463 -1.37 4.23 13.78
C TYR A 463 -2.30 5.30 13.19
N ASN A 464 -3.33 4.90 12.44
CA ASN A 464 -4.38 5.79 11.98
C ASN A 464 -5.60 5.72 12.89
N GLY A 465 -5.39 5.95 14.19
CA GLY A 465 -6.48 5.87 15.18
C GLY A 465 -7.68 6.75 14.86
N GLY A 466 -7.44 7.91 14.25
CA GLY A 466 -8.50 8.83 13.81
C GLY A 466 -9.45 8.23 12.76
N GLY A 467 -9.00 7.23 12.01
CA GLY A 467 -9.85 6.51 11.06
C GLY A 467 -10.97 5.69 11.71
N SER A 468 -10.93 5.48 13.01
CA SER A 468 -11.98 4.80 13.78
C SER A 468 -13.24 5.66 13.97
N ILE A 469 -13.14 7.00 13.92
CA ILE A 469 -14.28 7.90 14.11
C ILE A 469 -15.08 7.98 12.81
N LEU A 470 -16.31 7.49 12.87
CA LEU A 470 -17.22 7.46 11.73
C LEU A 470 -18.15 8.68 11.69
N ARG A 471 -18.59 9.13 12.86
CA ARG A 471 -19.50 10.27 13.02
C ARG A 471 -19.28 10.94 14.36
N ILE A 472 -19.50 12.26 14.41
CA ILE A 472 -19.59 13.06 15.62
C ILE A 472 -20.71 14.08 15.45
N ASP A 473 -21.54 14.21 16.47
CA ASP A 473 -22.55 15.26 16.59
C ASP A 473 -22.50 15.84 18.00
N MET A 474 -22.59 17.16 18.12
CA MET A 474 -22.64 17.84 19.39
C MET A 474 -23.89 18.72 19.45
N ASN A 475 -24.68 18.60 20.50
CA ASN A 475 -25.88 19.39 20.71
C ASN A 475 -26.03 19.82 22.19
N GLY A 476 -25.88 21.09 22.43
CA GLY A 476 -25.90 21.66 23.78
C GLY A 476 -24.78 21.05 24.65
N ARG A 477 -25.18 20.38 25.72
CA ARG A 477 -24.26 19.71 26.65
C ARG A 477 -24.16 18.20 26.41
N SER A 478 -24.39 17.74 25.19
CA SER A 478 -24.28 16.35 24.83
C SER A 478 -23.48 16.20 23.54
N ALA A 479 -22.64 15.19 23.47
CA ALA A 479 -21.96 14.76 22.25
C ALA A 479 -22.22 13.28 21.98
N ASN A 480 -22.50 12.93 20.72
CA ASN A 480 -22.65 11.56 20.26
C ASN A 480 -21.52 11.24 19.28
N VAL A 481 -20.87 10.13 19.47
CA VAL A 481 -19.76 9.65 18.61
C VAL A 481 -20.06 8.23 18.18
N THR A 482 -20.02 7.99 16.87
CA THR A 482 -19.99 6.63 16.32
C THR A 482 -18.55 6.28 16.01
N ALA A 483 -18.00 5.22 16.62
CA ALA A 483 -16.64 4.77 16.42
C ALA A 483 -16.62 3.28 16.04
N TYR A 484 -15.60 2.88 15.27
CA TYR A 484 -15.35 1.48 14.96
C TYR A 484 -14.02 1.03 15.55
N GLY A 485 -14.02 -0.12 16.23
CA GLY A 485 -12.81 -0.75 16.71
C GLY A 485 -12.97 -1.48 18.03
N LEU A 486 -11.92 -1.49 18.83
CA LEU A 486 -11.84 -2.09 20.17
C LEU A 486 -10.76 -1.38 20.99
N GLY A 487 -10.79 -1.54 22.31
CA GLY A 487 -9.79 -0.97 23.22
C GLY A 487 -9.97 0.51 23.47
N GLU A 488 -8.91 1.23 23.78
CA GLU A 488 -8.95 2.61 24.25
C GLU A 488 -9.19 3.62 23.11
N LEU A 489 -10.25 4.42 23.25
CA LEU A 489 -10.59 5.56 22.42
C LEU A 489 -10.19 6.86 23.13
N ALA A 490 -9.39 7.69 22.47
CA ALA A 490 -9.03 9.03 22.95
C ALA A 490 -10.01 10.09 22.42
N CYS A 491 -10.39 10.99 23.32
CA CYS A 491 -11.10 12.22 23.03
C CYS A 491 -10.39 13.40 23.73
N TYR A 492 -10.83 14.60 23.44
CA TYR A 492 -10.55 15.80 24.22
C TYR A 492 -11.84 16.37 24.77
N ALA A 493 -11.84 16.82 26.02
CA ALA A 493 -12.93 17.58 26.62
C ALA A 493 -12.39 18.72 27.50
N SER A 494 -13.04 19.90 27.45
CA SER A 494 -12.63 21.04 28.30
C SER A 494 -12.92 20.81 29.78
N ARG A 495 -13.80 19.87 30.12
CA ARG A 495 -14.13 19.42 31.48
C ARG A 495 -14.58 17.96 31.47
N ALA A 496 -14.57 17.33 32.64
CA ALA A 496 -15.06 15.97 32.80
C ALA A 496 -16.56 15.89 32.43
N PRO A 497 -16.98 14.89 31.64
CA PRO A 497 -18.41 14.61 31.44
C PRO A 497 -19.03 14.10 32.74
N THR A 498 -20.29 14.42 32.96
CA THR A 498 -21.09 13.91 34.09
C THR A 498 -21.51 12.47 33.91
N SER A 499 -21.67 12.04 32.66
CA SER A 499 -21.92 10.64 32.32
C SER A 499 -21.37 10.31 30.92
N VAL A 500 -20.88 9.09 30.75
CA VAL A 500 -20.51 8.50 29.46
C VAL A 500 -21.18 7.15 29.32
N HIS A 501 -21.76 6.89 28.15
CA HIS A 501 -22.36 5.61 27.80
C HIS A 501 -21.70 5.08 26.52
N VAL A 502 -21.41 3.78 26.49
CA VAL A 502 -20.98 3.03 25.31
C VAL A 502 -22.01 1.94 25.05
N ASP A 503 -22.66 1.96 23.89
CA ASP A 503 -23.74 1.03 23.52
C ASP A 503 -24.87 0.97 24.57
N GLY A 504 -25.23 2.14 25.12
CA GLY A 504 -26.25 2.30 26.16
C GLY A 504 -25.79 1.89 27.57
N ARG A 505 -24.58 1.43 27.77
CA ARG A 505 -24.04 1.06 29.09
C ARG A 505 -23.19 2.18 29.66
N ALA A 506 -23.43 2.56 30.91
CA ALA A 506 -22.63 3.56 31.61
C ALA A 506 -21.18 3.02 31.78
N VAL A 507 -20.22 3.87 31.45
CA VAL A 507 -18.78 3.60 31.64
C VAL A 507 -18.13 4.75 32.41
N SER A 508 -17.05 4.47 33.12
CA SER A 508 -16.23 5.49 33.80
C SER A 508 -15.08 5.89 32.88
N PRO A 509 -15.06 7.11 32.35
CA PRO A 509 -13.95 7.58 31.54
C PRO A 509 -12.76 7.94 32.43
N ASP A 510 -11.54 7.85 31.89
CA ASP A 510 -10.37 8.47 32.48
C ASP A 510 -10.20 9.90 31.93
N PHE A 511 -10.13 10.90 32.82
CA PHE A 511 -10.04 12.31 32.44
C PHE A 511 -8.91 13.03 33.16
N ASP A 512 -7.98 13.58 32.42
CA ASP A 512 -6.92 14.47 32.96
C ASP A 512 -7.36 15.95 32.84
N PRO A 513 -7.68 16.62 33.95
CA PRO A 513 -8.14 18.01 33.92
C PRO A 513 -7.05 19.02 33.48
N ARG A 514 -5.77 18.63 33.51
CA ARG A 514 -4.66 19.52 33.11
C ARG A 514 -4.51 19.58 31.59
N THR A 515 -4.76 18.49 30.91
CA THR A 515 -4.59 18.38 29.46
C THR A 515 -5.91 18.33 28.69
N GLY A 516 -7.01 18.05 29.37
CA GLY A 516 -8.30 17.78 28.75
C GLY A 516 -8.35 16.41 28.04
N ALA A 517 -7.36 15.55 28.24
CA ALA A 517 -7.35 14.20 27.71
C ALA A 517 -8.48 13.38 28.35
N LEU A 518 -9.27 12.72 27.52
CA LEU A 518 -10.37 11.87 27.91
C LEU A 518 -10.24 10.52 27.22
N SER A 519 -10.14 9.45 27.99
CA SER A 519 -10.02 8.08 27.49
C SER A 519 -11.23 7.24 27.85
N ILE A 520 -11.73 6.46 26.89
CA ILE A 520 -12.86 5.57 27.03
C ILE A 520 -12.47 4.17 26.55
N ASP A 521 -12.74 3.14 27.35
CA ASP A 521 -12.56 1.76 26.91
C ASP A 521 -13.80 1.26 26.17
N LEU A 522 -13.63 0.90 24.89
CA LEU A 522 -14.66 0.30 24.05
C LEU A 522 -14.82 -1.22 24.32
N GLY A 523 -13.93 -1.81 25.15
CA GLY A 523 -13.89 -3.24 25.41
C GLY A 523 -13.04 -4.03 24.40
N ALA A 524 -13.05 -5.34 24.55
CA ALA A 524 -12.19 -6.25 23.78
C ALA A 524 -12.83 -6.77 22.48
N THR A 525 -14.06 -6.40 22.17
CA THR A 525 -14.79 -6.89 21.00
C THR A 525 -14.72 -5.86 19.89
N GLU A 526 -14.21 -6.25 18.72
CA GLU A 526 -14.20 -5.42 17.54
C GLU A 526 -15.63 -5.19 17.01
N GLY A 527 -16.00 -3.93 16.82
CA GLY A 527 -17.34 -3.57 16.35
C GLY A 527 -17.54 -2.07 16.15
N THR A 528 -18.75 -1.72 15.75
CA THR A 528 -19.20 -0.32 15.76
C THR A 528 -19.82 -0.04 17.13
N HIS A 529 -19.43 1.08 17.73
CA HIS A 529 -19.86 1.52 19.05
C HIS A 529 -20.50 2.90 18.96
N GLU A 530 -21.61 3.06 19.69
CA GLU A 530 -22.29 4.34 19.87
C GLU A 530 -21.95 4.90 21.26
N LEU A 531 -21.26 6.05 21.28
CA LEU A 531 -20.85 6.71 22.50
C LEU A 531 -21.69 7.96 22.73
N GLN A 532 -22.14 8.16 23.95
CA GLN A 532 -22.84 9.35 24.38
C GLN A 532 -22.14 9.99 25.58
N PHE A 533 -21.83 11.26 25.46
CA PHE A 533 -21.23 12.10 26.51
C PHE A 533 -22.21 13.18 26.96
N ASN A 534 -22.34 13.42 28.25
CA ASN A 534 -23.18 14.49 28.81
C ASN A 534 -22.39 15.30 29.84
N TRP A 535 -22.59 16.62 29.87
CA TRP A 535 -21.94 17.54 30.78
C TRP A 535 -22.92 18.32 31.65
#